data_5b1bb7c2414191e0524adc432807a361
#
_entry.id   5b1bb7c2414191e0524adc432807a361
#
_cell.length_a   1.000
_cell.length_b   1.000
_cell.length_c   1.000
_cell.angle_alpha   90.00
_cell.angle_beta   90.00
_cell.angle_gamma   90.00
#
_symmetry.space_group_name_H-M   'P 1'
#
loop_
_entity.id
_entity.type
_entity.pdbx_description
1 polymer ?
#
loop_
_entity_poly.entity_id
_entity_poly.type
_entity_poly.pdbx_seq_one_letter_code
_entity_poly.pdbx_strand_id
1 'polypeptide(L)'
;VPPGTGICHQVNLEYLSKVVWSEKFQDEDYLFPDTLVGTDSHTTMVNGLSVLGWGVGGIEAEAGMLGQPISMLIPEVIGFEVKNKMPEGTTATDLVLTVVKMLRDKGVVGKFVEFYGEGLKNLTLADRATIANMAPEYGATCGFFPIDEETLKYLRFSGRDENTVNIVENYAKEQGLWANDQVEFTDTLSLDMSTVVPTISGPKRPQDKVLLTDASTGFKKVFEDATSRKEQHVSKVSGTDYEIKDGSILIAAITSCTNTSNPNVLIGAGLLAKKAVELGLQTKPWVKTSLAPGSQVVTDYLAKAGLNVFLDKLGFNLVGYGCTTCIGNSGPLPEEIVQAIDKENIYAVSVLSGNRNFEGRISPHIKANYLASPPLVVAYALAGHMEFDLYKEPLGKSKDGKDVFLKDIWPSNKEIEDTLRESLNAEMFVKRYSNVSEGPKQWQEIKTENTSIYNWDSSSTYVKKPPFFENLSDQPEGFKPIKDARPLLILGDMVTTDHISPAG
;
A
#
# COMPACT_ATOMS: atom_id res chain seq x y z
N VAL A 1 -3.85 14.92 -13.02
CA VAL A 1 -4.53 15.03 -11.72
C VAL A 1 -3.63 15.82 -10.78
N PRO A 2 -4.07 16.96 -10.25
CA PRO A 2 -3.30 17.81 -9.35
C PRO A 2 -2.96 17.16 -8.00
N PRO A 3 -1.96 17.68 -7.26
CA PRO A 3 -1.58 17.17 -5.96
C PRO A 3 -2.72 17.31 -4.92
N GLY A 4 -2.72 16.40 -3.94
CA GLY A 4 -3.72 16.37 -2.86
C GLY A 4 -5.01 15.60 -3.20
N THR A 5 -5.20 15.14 -4.43
CA THR A 5 -6.37 14.32 -4.83
C THR A 5 -6.28 12.90 -4.27
N GLY A 6 -5.11 12.28 -4.36
CA GLY A 6 -4.85 10.92 -3.94
C GLY A 6 -3.61 10.36 -4.62
N ILE A 7 -3.27 9.11 -4.27
CA ILE A 7 -2.20 8.38 -4.95
C ILE A 7 -2.67 7.91 -6.33
N CYS A 8 -1.80 7.96 -7.34
CA CYS A 8 -2.15 7.71 -8.74
C CYS A 8 -2.91 6.39 -8.97
N HIS A 9 -2.45 5.28 -8.39
CA HIS A 9 -3.07 3.98 -8.61
C HIS A 9 -4.42 3.82 -7.89
N GLN A 10 -4.69 4.53 -6.78
CA GLN A 10 -6.03 4.57 -6.20
C GLN A 10 -6.96 5.46 -7.02
N VAL A 11 -6.48 6.58 -7.55
CA VAL A 11 -7.24 7.43 -8.49
C VAL A 11 -7.55 6.67 -9.79
N ASN A 12 -6.62 5.85 -10.28
CA ASN A 12 -6.85 4.96 -11.42
C ASN A 12 -7.97 3.98 -11.11
N LEU A 13 -7.91 3.27 -9.98
CA LEU A 13 -8.91 2.31 -9.57
C LEU A 13 -10.30 2.95 -9.40
N GLU A 14 -10.37 4.07 -8.69
CA GLU A 14 -11.63 4.72 -8.33
C GLU A 14 -12.27 5.50 -9.47
N TYR A 15 -11.47 6.00 -10.44
CA TYR A 15 -11.97 6.96 -11.43
C TYR A 15 -11.44 6.78 -12.86
N LEU A 16 -10.10 6.74 -13.08
CA LEU A 16 -9.54 6.85 -14.43
C LEU A 16 -9.70 5.58 -15.27
N SER A 17 -9.54 4.40 -14.67
CA SER A 17 -9.62 3.12 -15.38
C SER A 17 -11.06 2.79 -15.79
N LYS A 18 -11.21 2.29 -17.01
CA LYS A 18 -12.52 2.01 -17.64
C LYS A 18 -12.80 0.54 -17.82
N VAL A 19 -11.82 -0.34 -17.70
CA VAL A 19 -11.86 -1.78 -18.01
C VAL A 19 -11.96 -2.04 -19.51
N VAL A 20 -12.85 -1.36 -20.19
CA VAL A 20 -12.99 -1.38 -21.66
C VAL A 20 -13.06 0.05 -22.15
N TRP A 21 -12.19 0.38 -23.08
CA TRP A 21 -12.18 1.65 -23.78
C TRP A 21 -13.08 1.63 -25.02
N SER A 22 -13.66 2.78 -25.33
CA SER A 22 -14.38 3.04 -26.58
C SER A 22 -13.75 4.23 -27.25
N GLU A 23 -13.32 4.06 -28.48
CA GLU A 23 -12.73 5.11 -29.30
C GLU A 23 -13.29 5.07 -30.73
N LYS A 24 -13.44 6.25 -31.36
CA LYS A 24 -13.83 6.34 -32.77
C LYS A 24 -12.57 6.29 -33.65
N PHE A 25 -12.58 5.38 -34.60
CA PHE A 25 -11.57 5.29 -35.64
C PHE A 25 -12.27 5.17 -37.01
N GLN A 26 -12.02 6.09 -37.93
CA GLN A 26 -12.66 6.15 -39.28
C GLN A 26 -14.20 6.02 -39.24
N ASP A 27 -14.84 6.78 -38.31
CA ASP A 27 -16.30 6.81 -38.08
C ASP A 27 -16.92 5.52 -37.50
N GLU A 28 -16.13 4.53 -37.17
CA GLU A 28 -16.57 3.32 -36.44
C GLU A 28 -16.15 3.39 -34.97
N ASP A 29 -16.98 2.82 -34.08
CA ASP A 29 -16.68 2.72 -32.66
C ASP A 29 -15.90 1.41 -32.40
N TYR A 30 -14.67 1.55 -31.87
CA TYR A 30 -13.81 0.43 -31.47
C TYR A 30 -13.84 0.25 -29.98
N LEU A 31 -13.99 -0.98 -29.54
CA LEU A 31 -13.85 -1.39 -28.14
C LEU A 31 -12.58 -2.20 -27.96
N PHE A 32 -11.83 -1.91 -26.90
CA PHE A 32 -10.60 -2.64 -26.56
C PHE A 32 -10.34 -2.63 -25.05
N PRO A 33 -9.59 -3.63 -24.51
CA PRO A 33 -9.30 -3.69 -23.08
C PRO A 33 -8.48 -2.50 -22.64
N ASP A 34 -8.78 -1.99 -21.45
CA ASP A 34 -7.94 -0.99 -20.79
C ASP A 34 -6.64 -1.62 -20.29
N THR A 35 -5.53 -0.91 -20.49
CA THR A 35 -4.20 -1.29 -20.00
C THR A 35 -3.52 -0.07 -19.39
N LEU A 36 -2.62 -0.30 -18.44
CA LEU A 36 -1.97 0.78 -17.71
C LEU A 36 -0.49 0.49 -17.46
N VAL A 37 0.37 1.42 -17.80
CA VAL A 37 1.75 1.45 -17.33
C VAL A 37 1.99 2.70 -16.51
N GLY A 38 2.81 2.60 -15.46
CA GLY A 38 3.14 3.74 -14.61
C GLY A 38 4.51 3.60 -13.98
N THR A 39 5.11 4.72 -13.60
CA THR A 39 6.43 4.74 -12.96
C THR A 39 6.41 4.27 -11.50
N ASP A 40 5.23 4.15 -10.89
CA ASP A 40 5.08 3.57 -9.56
C ASP A 40 4.94 2.04 -9.66
N SER A 41 5.71 1.30 -8.86
CA SER A 41 5.65 -0.16 -8.85
C SER A 41 4.26 -0.69 -8.46
N HIS A 42 3.47 0.06 -7.68
CA HIS A 42 2.12 -0.30 -7.27
C HIS A 42 1.02 0.10 -8.28
N THR A 43 1.40 0.51 -9.49
CA THR A 43 0.48 0.58 -10.65
C THR A 43 -0.31 -0.72 -10.83
N THR A 44 0.26 -1.84 -10.39
CA THR A 44 -0.37 -3.16 -10.40
C THR A 44 -1.69 -3.25 -9.64
N MET A 45 -2.02 -2.29 -8.78
CA MET A 45 -3.29 -2.26 -8.05
C MET A 45 -4.51 -2.33 -8.97
N VAL A 46 -4.41 -1.76 -10.17
CA VAL A 46 -5.50 -1.72 -11.15
C VAL A 46 -5.90 -3.10 -11.66
N ASN A 47 -5.01 -4.11 -11.54
CA ASN A 47 -5.33 -5.49 -11.91
C ASN A 47 -6.47 -6.09 -11.05
N GLY A 48 -6.72 -5.54 -9.86
CA GLY A 48 -7.89 -5.88 -9.05
C GLY A 48 -9.21 -5.48 -9.72
N LEU A 49 -9.19 -4.47 -10.61
CA LEU A 49 -10.32 -4.04 -11.45
C LEU A 49 -10.30 -4.72 -12.83
N SER A 50 -9.50 -5.76 -13.01
CA SER A 50 -9.36 -6.46 -14.29
C SER A 50 -8.76 -5.60 -15.43
N VAL A 51 -7.97 -4.59 -15.09
CA VAL A 51 -7.18 -3.80 -16.02
C VAL A 51 -5.74 -4.27 -15.94
N LEU A 52 -5.18 -4.71 -17.07
CA LEU A 52 -3.80 -5.19 -17.11
C LEU A 52 -2.84 -4.02 -16.90
N GLY A 53 -2.17 -3.99 -15.74
CA GLY A 53 -1.30 -2.88 -15.38
C GLY A 53 -0.04 -3.31 -14.63
N TRP A 54 1.09 -2.63 -14.89
CA TRP A 54 2.34 -2.87 -14.17
C TRP A 54 3.23 -1.63 -14.09
N GLY A 55 4.18 -1.68 -13.16
CA GLY A 55 5.19 -0.64 -13.02
C GLY A 55 6.29 -0.75 -14.07
N VAL A 56 6.69 0.40 -14.62
CA VAL A 56 7.76 0.53 -15.62
C VAL A 56 8.76 1.60 -15.20
N GLY A 57 9.93 1.63 -15.84
CA GLY A 57 10.88 2.73 -15.69
C GLY A 57 10.38 4.03 -16.33
N GLY A 58 11.05 5.15 -16.03
CA GLY A 58 10.69 6.46 -16.58
C GLY A 58 10.71 6.50 -18.11
N ILE A 59 11.70 5.85 -18.73
CA ILE A 59 11.83 5.82 -20.20
C ILE A 59 10.66 5.09 -20.87
N GLU A 60 10.22 3.97 -20.33
CA GLU A 60 9.06 3.24 -20.88
C GLU A 60 7.76 4.05 -20.69
N ALA A 61 7.61 4.72 -19.53
CA ALA A 61 6.45 5.57 -19.31
C ALA A 61 6.43 6.76 -20.30
N GLU A 62 7.56 7.39 -20.53
CA GLU A 62 7.71 8.47 -21.53
C GLU A 62 7.42 7.97 -22.95
N ALA A 63 7.93 6.78 -23.31
CA ALA A 63 7.64 6.15 -24.60
C ALA A 63 6.13 5.93 -24.78
N GLY A 64 5.44 5.40 -23.74
CA GLY A 64 3.99 5.26 -23.75
C GLY A 64 3.25 6.58 -23.90
N MET A 65 3.68 7.65 -23.21
CA MET A 65 3.11 9.00 -23.35
C MET A 65 3.30 9.61 -24.75
N LEU A 66 4.37 9.22 -25.43
CA LEU A 66 4.65 9.64 -26.82
C LEU A 66 4.01 8.73 -27.87
N GLY A 67 3.19 7.75 -27.46
CA GLY A 67 2.51 6.82 -28.35
C GLY A 67 3.43 5.75 -28.97
N GLN A 68 4.59 5.49 -28.35
CA GLN A 68 5.48 4.42 -28.79
C GLN A 68 5.09 3.08 -28.13
N PRO A 69 5.18 1.96 -28.87
CA PRO A 69 4.85 0.66 -28.33
C PRO A 69 5.87 0.20 -27.28
N ILE A 70 5.38 -0.42 -26.20
CA ILE A 70 6.20 -1.08 -25.20
C ILE A 70 6.21 -2.58 -25.51
N SER A 71 7.41 -3.12 -25.80
CA SER A 71 7.59 -4.53 -26.12
C SER A 71 7.72 -5.36 -24.83
N MET A 72 7.06 -6.51 -24.82
CA MET A 72 7.16 -7.49 -23.72
C MET A 72 7.30 -8.89 -24.31
N LEU A 73 8.14 -9.72 -23.71
CA LEU A 73 8.13 -11.16 -23.98
C LEU A 73 6.83 -11.75 -23.42
N ILE A 74 6.24 -12.71 -24.12
CA ILE A 74 5.07 -13.42 -23.63
C ILE A 74 5.42 -14.08 -22.30
N PRO A 75 4.79 -13.69 -21.17
CA PRO A 75 5.16 -14.20 -19.87
C PRO A 75 4.60 -15.59 -19.60
N GLU A 76 5.26 -16.32 -18.71
CA GLU A 76 4.62 -17.44 -18.04
C GLU A 76 3.51 -16.92 -17.11
N VAL A 77 2.39 -17.63 -17.04
CA VAL A 77 1.26 -17.29 -16.17
C VAL A 77 1.08 -18.36 -15.10
N ILE A 78 1.14 -17.93 -13.86
CA ILE A 78 0.92 -18.78 -12.68
C ILE A 78 -0.51 -18.60 -12.20
N GLY A 79 -1.30 -19.66 -12.26
CA GLY A 79 -2.66 -19.67 -11.71
C GLY A 79 -2.62 -19.76 -10.19
N PHE A 80 -3.28 -18.84 -9.51
CA PHE A 80 -3.42 -18.86 -8.05
C PHE A 80 -4.90 -19.12 -7.68
N GLU A 81 -5.18 -20.36 -7.31
CA GLU A 81 -6.53 -20.79 -6.95
C GLU A 81 -6.87 -20.34 -5.52
N VAL A 82 -7.99 -19.65 -5.34
CA VAL A 82 -8.54 -19.31 -4.02
C VAL A 82 -9.81 -20.09 -3.73
N LYS A 83 -9.88 -20.67 -2.54
CA LYS A 83 -11.00 -21.50 -2.06
C LYS A 83 -11.59 -20.95 -0.79
N ASN A 84 -12.86 -21.27 -0.56
CA ASN A 84 -13.58 -20.94 0.66
C ASN A 84 -13.66 -19.42 0.96
N LYS A 85 -13.74 -19.04 2.22
CA LYS A 85 -13.76 -17.65 2.71
C LYS A 85 -12.89 -17.48 3.95
N MET A 86 -12.48 -16.25 4.21
CA MET A 86 -11.69 -15.91 5.40
C MET A 86 -12.48 -16.11 6.70
N PRO A 87 -11.82 -16.55 7.79
CA PRO A 87 -12.42 -16.61 9.12
C PRO A 87 -12.77 -15.25 9.70
N GLU A 88 -13.71 -15.23 10.65
CA GLU A 88 -14.01 -14.04 11.46
C GLU A 88 -12.75 -13.53 12.17
N GLY A 89 -12.56 -12.21 12.22
CA GLY A 89 -11.43 -11.55 12.86
C GLY A 89 -10.15 -11.47 12.04
N THR A 90 -10.15 -12.01 10.81
CA THR A 90 -9.06 -11.80 9.84
C THR A 90 -9.37 -10.63 8.89
N THR A 91 -8.35 -10.08 8.28
CA THR A 91 -8.42 -8.91 7.40
C THR A 91 -7.84 -9.21 6.01
N ALA A 92 -8.14 -8.35 5.03
CA ALA A 92 -7.50 -8.39 3.71
C ALA A 92 -5.96 -8.34 3.80
N THR A 93 -5.42 -7.67 4.82
CA THR A 93 -3.96 -7.61 5.07
C THR A 93 -3.41 -8.98 5.43
N ASP A 94 -4.09 -9.76 6.26
CA ASP A 94 -3.67 -11.12 6.63
C ASP A 94 -3.64 -12.03 5.39
N LEU A 95 -4.63 -11.88 4.53
CA LEU A 95 -4.70 -12.60 3.26
C LEU A 95 -3.53 -12.22 2.33
N VAL A 96 -3.34 -10.93 2.08
CA VAL A 96 -2.30 -10.48 1.14
C VAL A 96 -0.91 -10.84 1.62
N LEU A 97 -0.60 -10.75 2.93
CA LEU A 97 0.69 -11.16 3.47
C LEU A 97 0.90 -12.67 3.35
N THR A 98 -0.17 -13.46 3.41
CA THR A 98 -0.13 -14.90 3.15
C THR A 98 0.18 -15.19 1.68
N VAL A 99 -0.52 -14.52 0.76
CA VAL A 99 -0.28 -14.62 -0.69
C VAL A 99 1.14 -14.21 -1.05
N VAL A 100 1.64 -13.10 -0.48
CA VAL A 100 3.03 -12.63 -0.70
C VAL A 100 4.04 -13.71 -0.32
N LYS A 101 3.87 -14.33 0.84
CA LYS A 101 4.77 -15.42 1.27
C LYS A 101 4.73 -16.62 0.33
N MET A 102 3.53 -17.09 -0.03
CA MET A 102 3.37 -18.25 -0.92
C MET A 102 3.97 -18.02 -2.31
N LEU A 103 3.73 -16.85 -2.92
CA LEU A 103 4.23 -16.51 -4.24
C LEU A 103 5.74 -16.26 -4.25
N ARG A 104 6.29 -15.67 -3.16
CA ARG A 104 7.75 -15.58 -3.00
C ARG A 104 8.41 -16.94 -2.91
N ASP A 105 7.84 -17.87 -2.16
CA ASP A 105 8.35 -19.23 -2.05
C ASP A 105 8.26 -19.99 -3.38
N LYS A 106 7.20 -19.74 -4.18
CA LYS A 106 7.04 -20.31 -5.52
C LYS A 106 8.06 -19.77 -6.53
N GLY A 107 8.51 -18.51 -6.38
CA GLY A 107 9.45 -17.89 -7.30
C GLY A 107 8.78 -17.43 -8.60
N VAL A 108 8.02 -16.35 -8.53
CA VAL A 108 7.22 -15.80 -9.64
C VAL A 108 7.85 -14.56 -10.30
N VAL A 109 9.14 -14.32 -10.09
CA VAL A 109 9.84 -13.16 -10.67
C VAL A 109 9.77 -13.19 -12.21
N GLY A 110 9.31 -12.07 -12.79
CA GLY A 110 9.13 -11.92 -14.23
C GLY A 110 7.93 -12.67 -14.83
N LYS A 111 7.10 -13.29 -13.99
CA LYS A 111 5.88 -13.99 -14.40
C LYS A 111 4.64 -13.14 -14.12
N PHE A 112 3.53 -13.50 -14.76
CA PHE A 112 2.21 -13.03 -14.38
C PHE A 112 1.59 -14.00 -13.37
N VAL A 113 0.78 -13.51 -12.47
CA VAL A 113 -0.06 -14.31 -11.60
C VAL A 113 -1.52 -13.97 -11.93
N GLU A 114 -2.34 -14.99 -12.15
CA GLU A 114 -3.78 -14.82 -12.34
C GLU A 114 -4.54 -15.57 -11.26
N PHE A 115 -5.44 -14.85 -10.58
CA PHE A 115 -6.25 -15.37 -9.50
C PHE A 115 -7.55 -15.97 -10.04
N TYR A 116 -7.89 -17.18 -9.60
CA TYR A 116 -9.09 -17.90 -10.04
C TYR A 116 -9.66 -18.76 -8.91
N GLY A 117 -10.77 -19.42 -9.18
CA GLY A 117 -11.40 -20.37 -8.27
C GLY A 117 -12.62 -19.81 -7.54
N GLU A 118 -13.35 -20.70 -6.89
CA GLU A 118 -14.66 -20.42 -6.29
C GLU A 118 -14.62 -19.42 -5.13
N GLY A 119 -13.45 -19.24 -4.51
CA GLY A 119 -13.23 -18.27 -3.43
C GLY A 119 -13.27 -16.81 -3.90
N LEU A 120 -13.07 -16.52 -5.22
CA LEU A 120 -13.10 -15.15 -5.75
C LEU A 120 -14.40 -14.41 -5.41
N LYS A 121 -15.54 -15.09 -5.39
CA LYS A 121 -16.84 -14.52 -5.02
C LYS A 121 -16.93 -14.00 -3.58
N ASN A 122 -15.98 -14.42 -2.72
CA ASN A 122 -15.87 -14.01 -1.33
C ASN A 122 -14.87 -12.86 -1.13
N LEU A 123 -14.24 -12.38 -2.20
CA LEU A 123 -13.32 -11.27 -2.20
C LEU A 123 -13.99 -10.04 -2.83
N THR A 124 -14.10 -8.96 -2.06
CA THR A 124 -14.51 -7.67 -2.60
C THR A 124 -13.46 -7.17 -3.59
N LEU A 125 -13.82 -6.25 -4.48
CA LEU A 125 -12.83 -5.65 -5.38
C LEU A 125 -11.70 -4.97 -4.61
N ALA A 126 -11.98 -4.37 -3.46
CA ALA A 126 -10.96 -3.79 -2.60
C ALA A 126 -9.96 -4.82 -2.06
N ASP A 127 -10.41 -6.05 -1.74
CA ASP A 127 -9.52 -7.15 -1.36
C ASP A 127 -8.62 -7.57 -2.54
N ARG A 128 -9.21 -7.69 -3.74
CA ARG A 128 -8.47 -8.00 -4.98
C ARG A 128 -7.44 -6.91 -5.29
N ALA A 129 -7.81 -5.64 -5.16
CA ALA A 129 -6.91 -4.51 -5.36
C ALA A 129 -5.76 -4.51 -4.35
N THR A 130 -6.01 -4.89 -3.09
CA THR A 130 -4.98 -5.06 -2.05
C THR A 130 -3.96 -6.14 -2.45
N ILE A 131 -4.43 -7.28 -2.96
CA ILE A 131 -3.56 -8.38 -3.43
C ILE A 131 -2.78 -7.95 -4.68
N ALA A 132 -3.46 -7.37 -5.67
CA ALA A 132 -2.84 -6.89 -6.90
C ALA A 132 -1.78 -5.81 -6.66
N ASN A 133 -2.02 -4.91 -5.70
CA ASN A 133 -1.09 -3.87 -5.32
C ASN A 133 0.27 -4.41 -4.89
N MET A 134 0.31 -5.54 -4.18
CA MET A 134 1.54 -6.14 -3.68
C MET A 134 2.24 -7.09 -4.68
N ALA A 135 1.92 -7.02 -5.99
CA ALA A 135 2.62 -7.80 -7.00
C ALA A 135 4.15 -7.59 -6.98
N PRO A 136 4.69 -6.38 -6.83
CA PRO A 136 6.13 -6.18 -6.68
C PRO A 136 6.71 -6.88 -5.44
N GLU A 137 5.97 -6.92 -4.35
CA GLU A 137 6.41 -7.52 -3.09
C GLU A 137 6.48 -9.05 -3.18
N TYR A 138 5.55 -9.71 -3.89
CA TYR A 138 5.70 -11.14 -4.19
C TYR A 138 6.56 -11.44 -5.44
N GLY A 139 6.95 -10.41 -6.20
CA GLY A 139 7.93 -10.49 -7.26
C GLY A 139 7.36 -10.76 -8.66
N ALA A 140 6.05 -10.79 -8.85
CA ALA A 140 5.43 -10.92 -10.16
C ALA A 140 5.35 -9.56 -10.89
N THR A 141 5.25 -9.61 -12.21
CA THR A 141 4.99 -8.41 -13.01
C THR A 141 3.62 -7.82 -12.69
N CYS A 142 2.61 -8.67 -12.53
CA CYS A 142 1.27 -8.28 -12.08
C CYS A 142 0.57 -9.46 -11.37
N GLY A 143 -0.51 -9.15 -10.64
CA GLY A 143 -1.43 -10.12 -10.07
C GLY A 143 -2.84 -9.80 -10.54
N PHE A 144 -3.28 -10.48 -11.59
CA PHE A 144 -4.48 -10.17 -12.34
C PHE A 144 -5.71 -10.89 -11.81
N PHE A 145 -6.84 -10.20 -11.81
CA PHE A 145 -8.15 -10.75 -11.51
C PHE A 145 -9.04 -10.67 -12.75
N PRO A 146 -9.82 -11.73 -13.08
CA PRO A 146 -10.71 -11.72 -14.24
C PRO A 146 -11.90 -10.77 -14.04
N ILE A 147 -12.53 -10.38 -15.15
CA ILE A 147 -13.78 -9.61 -15.13
C ILE A 147 -14.92 -10.53 -14.68
N ASP A 148 -15.65 -10.12 -13.65
CA ASP A 148 -16.81 -10.83 -13.12
C ASP A 148 -17.86 -9.87 -12.53
N GLU A 149 -18.87 -10.41 -11.86
CA GLU A 149 -19.94 -9.62 -11.23
C GLU A 149 -19.40 -8.62 -10.19
N GLU A 150 -18.32 -8.92 -9.49
CA GLU A 150 -17.73 -8.01 -8.51
C GLU A 150 -17.08 -6.80 -9.21
N THR A 151 -16.49 -6.99 -10.39
CA THR A 151 -16.00 -5.90 -11.24
C THR A 151 -17.14 -4.96 -11.61
N LEU A 152 -18.27 -5.48 -12.09
CA LEU A 152 -19.43 -4.67 -12.47
C LEU A 152 -20.04 -3.93 -11.27
N LYS A 153 -20.14 -4.61 -10.14
CA LYS A 153 -20.61 -4.03 -8.88
C LYS A 153 -19.76 -2.86 -8.43
N TYR A 154 -18.43 -3.00 -8.51
CA TYR A 154 -17.52 -1.91 -8.15
C TYR A 154 -17.61 -0.73 -9.12
N LEU A 155 -17.73 -0.97 -10.41
CA LEU A 155 -17.90 0.10 -11.40
C LEU A 155 -19.13 0.96 -11.08
N ARG A 156 -20.28 0.32 -10.79
CA ARG A 156 -21.49 1.02 -10.32
C ARG A 156 -21.25 1.78 -9.02
N PHE A 157 -20.63 1.10 -8.06
CA PHE A 157 -20.34 1.66 -6.75
C PHE A 157 -19.42 2.87 -6.78
N SER A 158 -18.43 2.89 -7.68
CA SER A 158 -17.51 4.01 -7.88
C SER A 158 -18.04 5.08 -8.84
N GLY A 159 -19.31 5.00 -9.25
CA GLY A 159 -20.02 6.04 -9.97
C GLY A 159 -19.86 6.01 -11.49
N ARG A 160 -19.39 4.88 -12.09
CA ARG A 160 -19.46 4.68 -13.54
C ARG A 160 -20.90 4.50 -13.98
N ASP A 161 -21.25 5.07 -15.13
CA ASP A 161 -22.61 5.00 -15.67
C ASP A 161 -22.97 3.59 -16.18
N GLU A 162 -24.29 3.27 -16.22
CA GLU A 162 -24.76 1.95 -16.61
C GLU A 162 -24.40 1.58 -18.07
N ASN A 163 -24.22 2.56 -18.97
CA ASN A 163 -23.80 2.26 -20.33
C ASN A 163 -22.36 1.71 -20.33
N THR A 164 -21.46 2.34 -19.58
CA THR A 164 -20.08 1.85 -19.38
C THR A 164 -20.09 0.44 -18.80
N VAL A 165 -20.89 0.17 -17.77
CA VAL A 165 -21.00 -1.16 -17.14
C VAL A 165 -21.49 -2.21 -18.12
N ASN A 166 -22.53 -1.89 -18.92
CA ASN A 166 -23.08 -2.78 -19.93
C ASN A 166 -22.08 -3.07 -21.06
N ILE A 167 -21.29 -2.07 -21.47
CA ILE A 167 -20.19 -2.25 -22.44
C ILE A 167 -19.17 -3.25 -21.90
N VAL A 168 -18.72 -3.07 -20.65
CA VAL A 168 -17.74 -3.96 -20.01
C VAL A 168 -18.28 -5.40 -19.95
N GLU A 169 -19.50 -5.59 -19.52
CA GLU A 169 -20.11 -6.93 -19.40
C GLU A 169 -20.22 -7.63 -20.77
N ASN A 170 -20.82 -6.96 -21.76
CA ASN A 170 -21.04 -7.54 -23.07
C ASN A 170 -19.70 -7.81 -23.78
N TYR A 171 -18.78 -6.83 -23.76
CA TYR A 171 -17.45 -6.99 -24.35
C TYR A 171 -16.68 -8.18 -23.73
N ALA A 172 -16.67 -8.27 -22.39
CA ALA A 172 -15.97 -9.35 -21.71
C ALA A 172 -16.53 -10.72 -22.03
N LYS A 173 -17.85 -10.86 -22.15
CA LYS A 173 -18.51 -12.13 -22.53
C LYS A 173 -18.25 -12.51 -23.98
N GLU A 174 -18.33 -11.56 -24.91
CA GLU A 174 -18.10 -11.78 -26.34
C GLU A 174 -16.62 -12.10 -26.66
N GLN A 175 -15.70 -11.46 -25.93
CA GLN A 175 -14.26 -11.67 -26.14
C GLN A 175 -13.67 -12.83 -25.31
N GLY A 176 -14.49 -13.52 -24.51
CA GLY A 176 -14.00 -14.62 -23.65
C GLY A 176 -13.12 -14.16 -22.48
N LEU A 177 -13.24 -12.89 -22.06
CA LEU A 177 -12.49 -12.29 -20.92
C LEU A 177 -13.26 -12.40 -19.60
N TRP A 178 -14.49 -12.90 -19.64
CA TRP A 178 -15.28 -13.13 -18.43
C TRP A 178 -14.70 -14.29 -17.62
N ALA A 179 -14.73 -14.17 -16.29
CA ALA A 179 -14.22 -15.17 -15.36
C ALA A 179 -14.61 -16.60 -15.76
N ASN A 180 -13.61 -17.46 -15.92
CA ASN A 180 -13.77 -18.83 -16.37
C ASN A 180 -12.72 -19.72 -15.69
N ASP A 181 -13.16 -20.81 -15.06
CA ASP A 181 -12.28 -21.76 -14.36
C ASP A 181 -11.63 -22.81 -15.30
N GLN A 182 -11.88 -22.72 -16.63
CA GLN A 182 -11.33 -23.67 -17.63
C GLN A 182 -10.04 -23.18 -18.30
N VAL A 183 -9.34 -22.25 -17.66
CA VAL A 183 -8.06 -21.71 -18.18
C VAL A 183 -6.90 -22.62 -17.81
N GLU A 184 -6.00 -22.89 -18.77
CA GLU A 184 -4.76 -23.61 -18.54
C GLU A 184 -3.64 -22.61 -18.20
N PHE A 185 -2.94 -22.86 -17.11
CA PHE A 185 -1.82 -22.05 -16.64
C PHE A 185 -0.49 -22.80 -16.84
N THR A 186 0.61 -22.05 -16.89
CA THR A 186 1.97 -22.64 -16.96
C THR A 186 2.26 -23.50 -15.71
N ASP A 187 1.81 -23.04 -14.54
CA ASP A 187 1.88 -23.74 -13.26
C ASP A 187 0.83 -23.17 -12.31
N THR A 188 0.55 -23.84 -11.20
CA THR A 188 -0.52 -23.45 -10.29
C THR A 188 -0.11 -23.49 -8.83
N LEU A 189 -0.82 -22.69 -8.00
CA LEU A 189 -0.85 -22.71 -6.54
C LEU A 189 -2.30 -22.71 -6.07
N SER A 190 -2.55 -23.17 -4.86
CA SER A 190 -3.89 -23.12 -4.24
C SER A 190 -3.81 -22.66 -2.79
N LEU A 191 -4.72 -21.76 -2.41
CA LEU A 191 -4.91 -21.30 -1.03
C LEU A 191 -6.36 -21.54 -0.60
N ASP A 192 -6.53 -22.27 0.49
CA ASP A 192 -7.78 -22.30 1.25
C ASP A 192 -7.81 -21.09 2.18
N MET A 193 -8.65 -20.09 1.87
CA MET A 193 -8.73 -18.85 2.68
C MET A 193 -9.23 -19.10 4.10
N SER A 194 -9.88 -20.24 4.38
CA SER A 194 -10.29 -20.59 5.74
C SER A 194 -9.10 -20.87 6.68
N THR A 195 -7.90 -21.05 6.13
CA THR A 195 -6.65 -21.25 6.89
C THR A 195 -5.91 -19.95 7.19
N VAL A 196 -6.37 -18.82 6.67
CA VAL A 196 -5.75 -17.52 6.94
C VAL A 196 -5.97 -17.13 8.40
N VAL A 197 -4.92 -16.67 9.04
CA VAL A 197 -4.94 -16.26 10.46
C VAL A 197 -4.31 -14.88 10.61
N PRO A 198 -4.62 -14.14 11.68
CA PRO A 198 -4.04 -12.83 11.96
C PRO A 198 -2.51 -12.85 11.90
N THR A 199 -1.94 -11.93 11.15
CA THR A 199 -0.56 -11.98 10.68
C THR A 199 0.03 -10.57 10.58
N ILE A 200 1.32 -10.46 10.85
CA ILE A 200 2.16 -9.31 10.52
C ILE A 200 3.33 -9.76 9.63
N SER A 201 4.05 -8.83 9.04
CA SER A 201 5.30 -9.16 8.31
C SER A 201 6.44 -8.24 8.71
N GLY A 202 7.60 -8.81 8.97
CA GLY A 202 8.81 -8.08 9.35
C GLY A 202 9.85 -8.99 9.98
N PRO A 203 10.98 -8.39 10.37
CA PRO A 203 11.24 -6.94 10.56
C PRO A 203 11.76 -6.19 9.33
N LYS A 204 12.08 -6.87 8.21
CA LYS A 204 12.83 -6.24 7.11
C LYS A 204 12.22 -6.41 5.73
N ARG A 205 11.32 -7.37 5.51
CA ARG A 205 10.79 -7.69 4.18
C ARG A 205 9.29 -8.06 4.26
N PRO A 206 8.50 -7.74 3.22
CA PRO A 206 7.07 -8.05 3.19
C PRO A 206 6.74 -9.55 3.26
N GLN A 207 7.65 -10.41 2.79
CA GLN A 207 7.48 -11.87 2.85
C GLN A 207 7.90 -12.52 4.18
N ASP A 208 8.48 -11.76 5.10
CA ASP A 208 8.85 -12.26 6.42
C ASP A 208 7.60 -12.35 7.32
N LYS A 209 6.72 -13.29 6.96
CA LYS A 209 5.43 -13.49 7.62
C LYS A 209 5.61 -14.02 9.03
N VAL A 210 4.93 -13.41 9.99
CA VAL A 210 4.90 -13.78 11.41
C VAL A 210 3.45 -13.88 11.85
N LEU A 211 3.07 -15.01 12.48
CA LEU A 211 1.74 -15.14 13.09
C LEU A 211 1.60 -14.15 14.25
N LEU A 212 0.44 -13.54 14.40
CA LEU A 212 0.24 -12.56 15.48
C LEU A 212 0.45 -13.20 16.88
N THR A 213 0.15 -14.49 17.03
CA THR A 213 0.44 -15.28 18.23
C THR A 213 1.93 -15.38 18.57
N ASP A 214 2.78 -15.29 17.56
CA ASP A 214 4.22 -15.46 17.67
C ASP A 214 4.98 -14.13 17.60
N ALA A 215 4.27 -13.01 17.40
CA ALA A 215 4.88 -11.71 17.18
C ALA A 215 5.82 -11.26 18.31
N SER A 216 5.38 -11.39 19.55
CA SER A 216 6.16 -11.01 20.74
C SER A 216 7.43 -11.87 20.88
N THR A 217 7.29 -13.19 20.83
CA THR A 217 8.41 -14.13 20.95
C THR A 217 9.35 -14.07 19.74
N GLY A 218 8.78 -13.89 18.53
CA GLY A 218 9.53 -13.70 17.29
C GLY A 218 10.39 -12.44 17.31
N PHE A 219 9.86 -11.34 17.83
CA PHE A 219 10.62 -10.10 17.99
C PHE A 219 11.82 -10.28 18.91
N LYS A 220 11.64 -10.96 20.04
CA LYS A 220 12.74 -11.22 20.98
C LYS A 220 13.92 -11.93 20.31
N LYS A 221 13.63 -12.97 19.51
CA LYS A 221 14.66 -13.66 18.73
C LYS A 221 15.34 -12.72 17.73
N VAL A 222 14.55 -11.95 16.98
CA VAL A 222 15.08 -10.95 16.00
C VAL A 222 16.01 -9.95 16.68
N PHE A 223 15.63 -9.45 17.85
CA PHE A 223 16.42 -8.54 18.65
C PHE A 223 17.75 -9.17 19.10
N GLU A 224 17.70 -10.37 19.68
CA GLU A 224 18.90 -11.10 20.11
C GLU A 224 19.85 -11.36 18.93
N ASP A 225 19.33 -11.81 17.79
CA ASP A 225 20.12 -12.10 16.58
C ASP A 225 20.75 -10.82 15.98
N ALA A 226 20.01 -9.70 15.97
CA ALA A 226 20.47 -8.45 15.39
C ALA A 226 21.47 -7.68 16.26
N THR A 227 21.33 -7.78 17.58
CA THR A 227 22.13 -6.97 18.51
C THR A 227 23.19 -7.78 19.26
N SER A 228 23.11 -9.10 19.24
CA SER A 228 23.90 -10.01 20.11
C SER A 228 23.73 -9.71 21.60
N ARG A 229 22.64 -9.04 22.00
CA ARG A 229 22.32 -8.66 23.37
C ARG A 229 21.16 -9.53 23.88
N LYS A 230 21.24 -9.90 25.15
CA LYS A 230 20.14 -10.58 25.88
C LYS A 230 19.38 -9.63 26.80
N GLU A 231 20.05 -8.58 27.28
CA GLU A 231 19.47 -7.57 28.13
C GLU A 231 19.01 -6.38 27.27
N GLN A 232 17.85 -5.85 27.62
CA GLN A 232 17.29 -4.68 26.95
C GLN A 232 17.94 -3.41 27.49
N HIS A 233 18.29 -2.51 26.59
CA HIS A 233 18.63 -1.14 26.95
C HIS A 233 17.35 -0.33 27.20
N VAL A 234 17.45 0.59 28.15
CA VAL A 234 16.38 1.52 28.52
C VAL A 234 16.97 2.92 28.54
N SER A 235 16.30 3.89 27.94
CA SER A 235 16.72 5.27 27.89
C SER A 235 15.61 6.20 28.36
N LYS A 236 15.89 7.06 29.31
CA LYS A 236 14.97 8.11 29.74
C LYS A 236 14.94 9.22 28.69
N VAL A 237 13.74 9.63 28.28
CA VAL A 237 13.56 10.73 27.34
C VAL A 237 13.60 12.06 28.08
N SER A 238 14.50 12.94 27.67
CA SER A 238 14.72 14.23 28.34
C SER A 238 13.47 15.11 28.31
N GLY A 239 13.17 15.75 29.42
CA GLY A 239 12.00 16.64 29.52
C GLY A 239 10.64 15.93 29.65
N THR A 240 10.64 14.59 29.80
CA THR A 240 9.42 13.78 29.93
C THR A 240 9.45 12.91 31.20
N ASP A 241 8.32 12.29 31.52
CA ASP A 241 8.17 11.34 32.64
C ASP A 241 8.23 9.86 32.19
N TYR A 242 8.51 9.62 30.91
CA TYR A 242 8.60 8.28 30.33
C TYR A 242 10.01 7.92 29.86
N GLU A 243 10.19 6.64 29.65
CA GLU A 243 11.39 6.05 29.08
C GLU A 243 11.04 5.21 27.84
N ILE A 244 12.00 5.02 26.95
CA ILE A 244 11.94 4.09 25.83
C ILE A 244 12.94 2.96 26.04
N LYS A 245 12.64 1.78 25.47
CA LYS A 245 13.50 0.61 25.58
C LYS A 245 13.60 -0.12 24.24
N ASP A 246 14.51 -1.07 24.15
CA ASP A 246 14.60 -1.94 22.98
C ASP A 246 13.22 -2.57 22.69
N GLY A 247 12.76 -2.46 21.46
CA GLY A 247 11.42 -2.89 21.06
C GLY A 247 10.32 -1.85 21.22
N SER A 248 10.61 -0.65 21.72
CA SER A 248 9.63 0.44 21.75
C SER A 248 9.18 0.81 20.34
N ILE A 249 7.88 0.86 20.13
CA ILE A 249 7.27 1.28 18.87
C ILE A 249 7.26 2.81 18.87
N LEU A 250 8.09 3.41 18.03
CA LEU A 250 8.22 4.87 17.93
C LEU A 250 7.43 5.47 16.79
N ILE A 251 7.04 4.65 15.79
CA ILE A 251 6.18 5.04 14.68
C ILE A 251 5.06 4.01 14.53
N ALA A 252 3.82 4.46 14.53
CA ALA A 252 2.65 3.66 14.17
C ALA A 252 1.85 4.43 13.11
N ALA A 253 1.80 3.91 11.88
CA ALA A 253 1.24 4.66 10.76
C ALA A 253 0.19 3.86 9.97
N ILE A 254 -1.01 4.42 9.83
CA ILE A 254 -1.99 3.99 8.85
C ILE A 254 -1.65 4.72 7.55
N THR A 255 -1.06 4.03 6.59
CA THR A 255 -0.45 4.64 5.41
C THR A 255 -0.54 3.72 4.20
N SER A 256 -0.24 4.26 3.02
CA SER A 256 -0.15 3.53 1.75
C SER A 256 -1.49 3.16 1.12
N CYS A 257 -1.43 3.02 -0.19
CA CYS A 257 -2.53 2.59 -1.04
C CYS A 257 -2.99 1.14 -0.81
N THR A 258 -2.10 0.25 -0.36
CA THR A 258 -2.40 -1.17 -0.19
C THR A 258 -3.60 -1.40 0.71
N ASN A 259 -3.54 -0.88 1.93
CA ASN A 259 -4.59 -1.09 2.92
C ASN A 259 -5.63 0.02 2.93
N THR A 260 -5.25 1.26 2.60
CA THR A 260 -6.19 2.39 2.68
C THR A 260 -7.19 2.44 1.52
N SER A 261 -6.96 1.68 0.44
CA SER A 261 -7.94 1.46 -0.62
C SER A 261 -9.07 0.51 -0.21
N ASN A 262 -8.88 -0.24 0.87
CA ASN A 262 -9.88 -1.18 1.38
C ASN A 262 -10.66 -0.54 2.54
N PRO A 263 -11.94 -0.16 2.31
CA PRO A 263 -12.72 0.52 3.32
C PRO A 263 -13.03 -0.35 4.54
N ASN A 264 -13.07 -1.69 4.40
CA ASN A 264 -13.31 -2.58 5.53
C ASN A 264 -12.25 -2.44 6.63
N VAL A 265 -10.97 -2.42 6.24
CA VAL A 265 -9.89 -2.32 7.23
C VAL A 265 -9.76 -0.91 7.82
N LEU A 266 -10.14 0.13 7.08
CA LEU A 266 -10.15 1.50 7.59
C LEU A 266 -11.31 1.74 8.57
N ILE A 267 -12.51 1.29 8.24
CA ILE A 267 -13.66 1.28 9.16
C ILE A 267 -13.32 0.43 10.39
N GLY A 268 -12.72 -0.74 10.20
CA GLY A 268 -12.25 -1.59 11.31
C GLY A 268 -11.27 -0.87 12.25
N ALA A 269 -10.30 -0.12 11.72
CA ALA A 269 -9.38 0.69 12.51
C ALA A 269 -10.10 1.82 13.26
N GLY A 270 -11.05 2.50 12.59
CA GLY A 270 -11.85 3.56 13.20
C GLY A 270 -12.77 3.05 14.32
N LEU A 271 -13.41 1.89 14.14
CA LEU A 271 -14.25 1.26 15.17
C LEU A 271 -13.41 0.79 16.37
N LEU A 272 -12.23 0.21 16.13
CA LEU A 272 -11.30 -0.16 17.19
C LEU A 272 -10.86 1.09 17.98
N ALA A 273 -10.49 2.17 17.29
CA ALA A 273 -10.14 3.44 17.90
C ALA A 273 -11.31 4.01 18.75
N LYS A 274 -12.54 3.93 18.23
CA LYS A 274 -13.74 4.36 18.96
C LYS A 274 -13.89 3.59 20.27
N LYS A 275 -13.91 2.26 20.21
CA LYS A 275 -14.05 1.41 21.39
C LYS A 275 -12.92 1.66 22.40
N ALA A 276 -11.68 1.81 21.94
CA ALA A 276 -10.54 2.11 22.79
C ALA A 276 -10.70 3.45 23.55
N VAL A 277 -11.04 4.52 22.84
CA VAL A 277 -11.24 5.86 23.41
C VAL A 277 -12.45 5.90 24.37
N GLU A 278 -13.55 5.23 24.03
CA GLU A 278 -14.73 5.14 24.88
C GLU A 278 -14.42 4.46 26.22
N LEU A 279 -13.56 3.44 26.19
CA LEU A 279 -13.04 2.78 27.41
C LEU A 279 -11.95 3.59 28.13
N GLY A 280 -11.42 4.66 27.52
CA GLY A 280 -10.43 5.55 28.15
C GLY A 280 -8.98 5.20 27.82
N LEU A 281 -8.74 4.33 26.85
CA LEU A 281 -7.39 4.02 26.38
C LEU A 281 -6.79 5.18 25.57
N GLN A 282 -5.47 5.30 25.60
CA GLN A 282 -4.68 6.28 24.86
C GLN A 282 -3.44 5.58 24.27
N THR A 283 -2.94 6.10 23.17
CA THR A 283 -1.64 5.70 22.63
C THR A 283 -0.51 6.08 23.58
N LYS A 284 0.59 5.34 23.51
CA LYS A 284 1.75 5.67 24.35
C LYS A 284 2.38 6.99 23.89
N PRO A 285 2.86 7.84 24.82
CA PRO A 285 3.33 9.20 24.50
C PRO A 285 4.57 9.25 23.59
N TRP A 286 5.34 8.17 23.52
CA TRP A 286 6.51 8.06 22.65
C TRP A 286 6.17 7.60 21.23
N VAL A 287 4.92 7.16 20.95
CA VAL A 287 4.51 6.66 19.65
C VAL A 287 4.04 7.81 18.76
N LYS A 288 4.78 8.08 17.69
CA LYS A 288 4.35 8.99 16.63
C LYS A 288 3.33 8.29 15.74
N THR A 289 2.09 8.74 15.79
CA THR A 289 0.98 8.20 14.99
C THR A 289 0.67 9.09 13.79
N SER A 290 0.14 8.52 12.71
CA SER A 290 -0.31 9.27 11.53
C SER A 290 -1.31 8.49 10.69
N LEU A 291 -2.15 9.23 9.94
CA LEU A 291 -3.07 8.70 8.93
C LEU A 291 -2.78 9.36 7.58
N ALA A 292 -2.46 8.55 6.57
CA ALA A 292 -2.24 9.00 5.20
C ALA A 292 -2.98 8.07 4.22
N PRO A 293 -4.28 8.32 3.97
CA PRO A 293 -5.09 7.48 3.09
C PRO A 293 -4.73 7.68 1.61
N GLY A 294 -5.14 6.73 0.77
CA GLY A 294 -4.83 6.78 -0.66
C GLY A 294 -5.67 7.77 -1.46
N SER A 295 -6.86 8.15 -1.00
CA SER A 295 -7.72 9.15 -1.65
C SER A 295 -8.56 9.94 -0.66
N GLN A 296 -9.16 11.03 -1.15
CA GLN A 296 -10.06 11.86 -0.35
C GLN A 296 -11.39 11.18 -0.01
N VAL A 297 -11.81 10.17 -0.76
CA VAL A 297 -13.03 9.39 -0.47
C VAL A 297 -12.92 8.71 0.89
N VAL A 298 -11.71 8.28 1.27
CA VAL A 298 -11.44 7.67 2.59
C VAL A 298 -11.77 8.63 3.74
N THR A 299 -11.34 9.88 3.63
CA THR A 299 -11.64 10.88 4.67
C THR A 299 -13.12 11.20 4.74
N ASP A 300 -13.82 11.18 3.60
CA ASP A 300 -15.26 11.46 3.57
C ASP A 300 -16.07 10.37 4.28
N TYR A 301 -15.81 9.08 4.00
CA TYR A 301 -16.58 8.02 4.67
C TYR A 301 -16.21 7.88 6.15
N LEU A 302 -14.95 8.09 6.54
CA LEU A 302 -14.54 8.10 7.95
C LEU A 302 -15.24 9.26 8.71
N ALA A 303 -15.33 10.43 8.10
CA ALA A 303 -16.03 11.58 8.69
C ALA A 303 -17.54 11.32 8.79
N LYS A 304 -18.18 10.76 7.75
CA LYS A 304 -19.61 10.41 7.77
C LYS A 304 -19.92 9.33 8.80
N ALA A 305 -19.03 8.37 9.00
CA ALA A 305 -19.13 7.37 10.06
C ALA A 305 -18.84 7.93 11.47
N GLY A 306 -18.33 9.16 11.57
CA GLY A 306 -17.91 9.77 12.83
C GLY A 306 -16.69 9.09 13.46
N LEU A 307 -15.87 8.39 12.68
CA LEU A 307 -14.74 7.61 13.18
C LEU A 307 -13.43 8.40 13.17
N ASN A 308 -13.31 9.42 12.31
CA ASN A 308 -12.13 10.29 12.25
C ASN A 308 -11.82 10.93 13.62
N VAL A 309 -12.83 11.38 14.36
CA VAL A 309 -12.65 12.02 15.69
C VAL A 309 -12.02 11.09 16.73
N PHE A 310 -12.21 9.77 16.60
CA PHE A 310 -11.60 8.80 17.50
C PHE A 310 -10.17 8.45 17.07
N LEU A 311 -9.92 8.39 15.78
CA LEU A 311 -8.57 8.26 15.23
C LEU A 311 -7.71 9.48 15.63
N ASP A 312 -8.24 10.70 15.47
CA ASP A 312 -7.58 11.94 15.88
C ASP A 312 -7.25 11.96 17.39
N LYS A 313 -8.17 11.48 18.25
CA LYS A 313 -7.94 11.37 19.71
C LYS A 313 -6.79 10.41 20.06
N LEU A 314 -6.53 9.41 19.23
CA LEU A 314 -5.38 8.53 19.35
C LEU A 314 -4.14 9.03 18.57
N GLY A 315 -4.19 10.27 18.04
CA GLY A 315 -3.11 10.92 17.33
C GLY A 315 -2.96 10.49 15.87
N PHE A 316 -3.84 9.63 15.34
CA PHE A 316 -3.87 9.27 13.93
C PHE A 316 -4.48 10.39 13.07
N ASN A 317 -3.85 11.55 13.09
CA ASN A 317 -4.28 12.71 12.33
C ASN A 317 -3.96 12.56 10.87
N LEU A 318 -4.80 13.14 10.00
CA LEU A 318 -4.54 13.22 8.57
C LEU A 318 -3.30 14.08 8.30
N VAL A 319 -2.25 13.48 7.71
CA VAL A 319 -1.00 14.17 7.37
C VAL A 319 -0.78 14.35 5.86
N GLY A 320 -1.57 13.69 5.03
CA GLY A 320 -1.50 13.76 3.58
C GLY A 320 -2.24 12.61 2.92
N TYR A 321 -2.14 12.52 1.59
CA TYR A 321 -2.73 11.44 0.81
C TYR A 321 -1.63 10.68 0.06
N GLY A 322 -1.62 9.34 0.22
CA GLY A 322 -0.71 8.44 -0.49
C GLY A 322 0.39 7.82 0.37
N CYS A 323 1.51 7.50 -0.26
CA CYS A 323 2.63 6.78 0.36
C CYS A 323 3.49 7.69 1.23
N THR A 324 3.01 8.12 2.38
CA THR A 324 3.72 9.05 3.28
C THR A 324 4.77 8.31 4.11
N THR A 325 4.37 7.64 5.17
CA THR A 325 5.31 6.92 6.07
C THR A 325 6.00 5.74 5.35
N CYS A 326 5.31 5.06 4.46
CA CYS A 326 5.86 3.91 3.72
C CYS A 326 7.10 4.24 2.87
N ILE A 327 7.36 5.51 2.59
CA ILE A 327 8.54 6.01 1.87
C ILE A 327 9.40 6.96 2.71
N GLY A 328 9.25 6.97 4.03
CA GLY A 328 10.04 7.80 4.92
C GLY A 328 9.58 9.26 5.09
N ASN A 329 8.43 9.64 4.52
CA ASN A 329 7.92 11.02 4.55
C ASN A 329 7.02 11.34 5.76
N SER A 330 7.15 10.62 6.87
CA SER A 330 6.43 10.96 8.12
C SER A 330 7.07 12.11 8.90
N GLY A 331 8.16 12.66 8.41
CA GLY A 331 8.97 13.66 9.10
C GLY A 331 9.84 13.06 10.22
N PRO A 332 10.76 13.85 10.80
CA PRO A 332 11.68 13.37 11.82
C PRO A 332 10.95 12.95 13.09
N LEU A 333 11.57 12.05 13.86
CA LEU A 333 11.18 11.83 15.25
C LEU A 333 11.49 13.08 16.09
N PRO A 334 10.81 13.31 17.23
CA PRO A 334 11.19 14.35 18.19
C PRO A 334 12.67 14.23 18.59
N GLU A 335 13.37 15.34 18.69
CA GLU A 335 14.80 15.37 18.93
C GLU A 335 15.19 14.68 20.24
N GLU A 336 14.42 14.85 21.29
CA GLU A 336 14.60 14.21 22.61
C GLU A 336 14.48 12.67 22.52
N ILE A 337 13.64 12.13 21.62
CA ILE A 337 13.54 10.69 21.34
C ILE A 337 14.77 10.23 20.56
N VAL A 338 15.21 10.99 19.55
CA VAL A 338 16.44 10.67 18.80
C VAL A 338 17.64 10.61 19.72
N GLN A 339 17.81 11.61 20.58
CA GLN A 339 18.90 11.65 21.58
C GLN A 339 18.84 10.45 22.54
N ALA A 340 17.64 10.03 22.96
CA ALA A 340 17.47 8.87 23.83
C ALA A 340 17.80 7.56 23.11
N ILE A 341 17.47 7.43 21.79
CA ILE A 341 17.87 6.29 20.97
C ILE A 341 19.39 6.20 20.88
N ASP A 342 20.04 7.31 20.51
CA ASP A 342 21.49 7.34 20.24
C ASP A 342 22.31 7.09 21.52
N LYS A 343 21.86 7.66 22.65
CA LYS A 343 22.54 7.53 23.94
C LYS A 343 22.71 6.09 24.39
N GLU A 344 21.65 5.29 24.30
CA GLU A 344 21.64 3.91 24.79
C GLU A 344 21.58 2.87 23.64
N ASN A 345 21.70 3.33 22.38
CA ASN A 345 21.62 2.49 21.18
C ASN A 345 20.34 1.60 21.18
N ILE A 346 19.21 2.26 21.36
CA ILE A 346 17.90 1.60 21.45
C ILE A 346 17.54 0.94 20.10
N TYR A 347 17.12 -0.31 20.12
CA TYR A 347 16.59 -1.04 18.97
C TYR A 347 15.10 -0.68 18.77
N ALA A 348 14.88 0.44 18.12
CA ALA A 348 13.56 1.03 17.91
C ALA A 348 12.78 0.34 16.78
N VAL A 349 11.44 0.35 16.90
CA VAL A 349 10.51 -0.37 16.03
C VAL A 349 9.49 0.58 15.39
N SER A 350 9.06 0.26 14.18
CA SER A 350 7.85 0.83 13.56
C SER A 350 6.82 -0.25 13.22
N VAL A 351 5.53 0.11 13.28
CA VAL A 351 4.42 -0.70 12.80
C VAL A 351 3.59 0.14 11.84
N LEU A 352 3.41 -0.32 10.62
CA LEU A 352 2.72 0.44 9.59
C LEU A 352 1.84 -0.44 8.70
N SER A 353 0.75 0.11 8.20
CA SER A 353 -0.11 -0.57 7.22
C SER A 353 0.41 -0.43 5.78
N GLY A 354 1.70 -0.32 5.62
CA GLY A 354 2.37 -0.20 4.33
C GLY A 354 2.55 -1.53 3.59
N ASN A 355 3.35 -1.47 2.52
CA ASN A 355 3.70 -2.62 1.69
C ASN A 355 5.19 -2.94 1.68
N ARG A 356 6.04 -2.02 2.13
CA ARG A 356 7.51 -2.19 2.23
C ARG A 356 8.01 -1.75 3.59
N ASN A 357 8.96 -2.51 4.12
CA ASN A 357 9.50 -2.33 5.46
C ASN A 357 11.02 -2.54 5.53
N PHE A 358 11.73 -2.19 4.46
CA PHE A 358 13.20 -2.29 4.44
C PHE A 358 13.83 -1.39 5.50
N GLU A 359 14.94 -1.84 6.07
CA GLU A 359 15.72 -1.06 7.02
C GLU A 359 16.19 0.27 6.38
N GLY A 360 16.09 1.36 7.14
CA GLY A 360 16.42 2.71 6.68
C GLY A 360 15.37 3.39 5.80
N ARG A 361 14.35 2.65 5.31
CA ARG A 361 13.31 3.22 4.43
C ARG A 361 12.29 4.08 5.18
N ILE A 362 11.87 3.65 6.36
CA ILE A 362 10.81 4.33 7.14
C ILE A 362 11.38 5.49 7.94
N SER A 363 12.51 5.26 8.60
CA SER A 363 13.25 6.25 9.36
C SER A 363 14.67 5.74 9.58
N PRO A 364 15.71 6.59 9.56
CA PRO A 364 17.09 6.18 9.82
C PRO A 364 17.30 5.66 11.23
N HIS A 365 16.46 6.06 12.19
CA HIS A 365 16.55 5.67 13.60
C HIS A 365 15.80 4.37 13.93
N ILE A 366 15.01 3.83 12.99
CA ILE A 366 14.23 2.61 13.20
C ILE A 366 14.96 1.41 12.61
N LYS A 367 15.13 0.36 13.42
CA LYS A 367 15.88 -0.85 13.05
C LYS A 367 15.00 -2.01 12.61
N ALA A 368 13.78 -2.10 13.15
CA ALA A 368 12.83 -3.13 12.81
C ALA A 368 11.49 -2.51 12.36
N ASN A 369 11.00 -2.92 11.20
CA ASN A 369 9.78 -2.37 10.63
C ASN A 369 8.79 -3.51 10.38
N TYR A 370 7.57 -3.41 10.92
CA TYR A 370 6.53 -4.42 10.77
C TYR A 370 5.35 -3.89 9.97
N LEU A 371 4.92 -4.69 9.00
CA LEU A 371 3.69 -4.47 8.24
C LEU A 371 2.52 -5.14 8.98
N ALA A 372 1.44 -4.42 9.17
CA ALA A 372 0.25 -4.90 9.86
C ALA A 372 -1.02 -4.27 9.27
N SER A 373 -2.18 -4.87 9.53
CA SER A 373 -3.46 -4.26 9.15
C SER A 373 -3.70 -2.94 9.91
N PRO A 374 -4.47 -1.98 9.35
CA PRO A 374 -4.80 -0.74 10.02
C PRO A 374 -5.35 -0.91 11.44
N PRO A 375 -6.26 -1.86 11.75
CA PRO A 375 -6.67 -2.12 13.13
C PRO A 375 -5.51 -2.56 14.05
N LEU A 376 -4.61 -3.42 13.54
CA LEU A 376 -3.44 -3.85 14.31
C LEU A 376 -2.43 -2.70 14.53
N VAL A 377 -2.29 -1.77 13.58
CA VAL A 377 -1.47 -0.56 13.77
C VAL A 377 -1.99 0.25 14.95
N VAL A 378 -3.31 0.44 15.06
CA VAL A 378 -3.92 1.11 16.23
C VAL A 378 -3.67 0.33 17.51
N ALA A 379 -3.83 -1.00 17.50
CA ALA A 379 -3.58 -1.86 18.66
C ALA A 379 -2.12 -1.77 19.14
N TYR A 380 -1.16 -1.81 18.24
CA TYR A 380 0.27 -1.67 18.57
C TYR A 380 0.64 -0.26 19.06
N ALA A 381 -0.04 0.79 18.58
CA ALA A 381 0.14 2.14 19.12
C ALA A 381 -0.35 2.25 20.59
N LEU A 382 -1.41 1.53 20.94
CA LEU A 382 -1.90 1.42 22.31
C LEU A 382 -0.94 0.60 23.19
N ALA A 383 -0.39 -0.50 22.67
CA ALA A 383 0.60 -1.34 23.35
C ALA A 383 1.94 -0.61 23.53
N GLY A 384 2.43 0.08 22.49
CA GLY A 384 3.67 0.87 22.51
C GLY A 384 4.97 0.07 22.47
N HIS A 385 4.91 -1.25 22.38
CA HIS A 385 6.06 -2.13 22.44
C HIS A 385 5.85 -3.42 21.64
N MET A 386 6.88 -3.91 20.94
CA MET A 386 6.75 -5.08 20.06
C MET A 386 6.77 -6.42 20.81
N GLU A 387 7.35 -6.50 21.99
CA GLU A 387 7.28 -7.69 22.84
C GLU A 387 5.92 -7.90 23.53
N PHE A 388 4.99 -6.99 23.31
CA PHE A 388 3.65 -7.08 23.88
C PHE A 388 2.84 -8.21 23.22
N ASP A 389 2.29 -9.11 24.01
CA ASP A 389 1.39 -10.17 23.53
C ASP A 389 -0.04 -9.63 23.46
N LEU A 390 -0.47 -9.25 22.26
CA LEU A 390 -1.79 -8.64 22.02
C LEU A 390 -2.97 -9.53 22.45
N TYR A 391 -2.77 -10.85 22.57
CA TYR A 391 -3.83 -11.77 23.00
C TYR A 391 -3.89 -11.98 24.53
N LYS A 392 -2.77 -11.81 25.23
CA LYS A 392 -2.66 -12.17 26.65
C LYS A 392 -2.53 -10.98 27.58
N GLU A 393 -1.98 -9.87 27.10
CA GLU A 393 -1.72 -8.71 27.93
C GLU A 393 -2.79 -7.63 27.74
N PRO A 394 -3.21 -6.95 28.80
CA PRO A 394 -4.17 -5.86 28.70
C PRO A 394 -3.52 -4.61 28.09
N LEU A 395 -4.14 -4.02 27.06
CA LEU A 395 -3.73 -2.79 26.41
C LEU A 395 -3.73 -1.57 27.36
N GLY A 396 -4.49 -1.68 28.44
CA GLY A 396 -4.60 -0.66 29.48
C GLY A 396 -5.76 -0.94 30.42
N LYS A 397 -6.11 0.07 31.22
CA LYS A 397 -7.27 0.01 32.13
C LYS A 397 -8.39 0.92 31.62
N SER A 398 -9.62 0.43 31.72
CA SER A 398 -10.81 1.25 31.47
C SER A 398 -10.95 2.36 32.51
N LYS A 399 -11.87 3.29 32.25
CA LYS A 399 -12.24 4.37 33.22
C LYS A 399 -12.67 3.81 34.59
N ASP A 400 -13.20 2.59 34.61
CA ASP A 400 -13.63 1.87 35.82
C ASP A 400 -12.51 1.02 36.42
N GLY A 401 -11.27 1.11 35.94
CA GLY A 401 -10.10 0.40 36.44
C GLY A 401 -9.97 -1.07 36.02
N LYS A 402 -10.83 -1.56 35.13
CA LYS A 402 -10.76 -2.95 34.61
C LYS A 402 -9.74 -3.06 33.49
N ASP A 403 -9.09 -4.21 33.39
CA ASP A 403 -8.17 -4.51 32.28
C ASP A 403 -8.95 -4.62 30.98
N VAL A 404 -8.40 -3.98 29.91
CA VAL A 404 -8.97 -3.98 28.56
C VAL A 404 -8.02 -4.73 27.63
N PHE A 405 -8.52 -5.79 27.03
CA PHE A 405 -7.77 -6.63 26.08
C PHE A 405 -8.15 -6.30 24.63
N LEU A 406 -7.34 -6.74 23.67
CA LEU A 406 -7.62 -6.54 22.25
C LEU A 406 -9.01 -7.06 21.86
N LYS A 407 -9.42 -8.22 22.36
CA LYS A 407 -10.74 -8.82 22.09
C LYS A 407 -11.92 -7.92 22.50
N ASP A 408 -11.74 -7.06 23.49
CA ASP A 408 -12.80 -6.20 24.02
C ASP A 408 -13.06 -4.99 23.10
N ILE A 409 -12.08 -4.64 22.26
CA ILE A 409 -12.15 -3.50 21.33
C ILE A 409 -12.12 -3.92 19.85
N TRP A 410 -11.86 -5.19 19.53
CA TRP A 410 -11.87 -5.67 18.14
C TRP A 410 -13.30 -5.62 17.57
N PRO A 411 -13.53 -4.97 16.42
CA PRO A 411 -14.86 -4.93 15.82
C PRO A 411 -15.20 -6.26 15.15
N SER A 412 -16.47 -6.67 15.19
CA SER A 412 -16.97 -7.78 14.41
C SER A 412 -17.10 -7.42 12.93
N ASN A 413 -17.08 -8.41 12.03
CA ASN A 413 -17.31 -8.19 10.60
C ASN A 413 -18.66 -7.52 10.35
N LYS A 414 -19.69 -7.87 11.12
CA LYS A 414 -21.00 -7.25 11.03
C LYS A 414 -20.98 -5.76 11.37
N GLU A 415 -20.28 -5.35 12.42
CA GLU A 415 -20.15 -3.92 12.76
C GLU A 415 -19.45 -3.13 11.64
N ILE A 416 -18.42 -3.74 11.01
CA ILE A 416 -17.71 -3.15 9.88
C ILE A 416 -18.64 -3.00 8.68
N GLU A 417 -19.35 -4.07 8.28
CA GLU A 417 -20.27 -4.07 7.14
C GLU A 417 -21.44 -3.09 7.31
N ASP A 418 -22.06 -3.06 8.51
CA ASP A 418 -23.16 -2.14 8.80
C ASP A 418 -22.69 -0.68 8.75
N THR A 419 -21.55 -0.37 9.35
CA THR A 419 -20.96 0.97 9.32
C THR A 419 -20.60 1.38 7.89
N LEU A 420 -20.01 0.48 7.10
CA LEU A 420 -19.63 0.74 5.73
C LEU A 420 -20.86 1.06 4.86
N ARG A 421 -21.91 0.27 4.98
CA ARG A 421 -23.17 0.46 4.24
C ARG A 421 -23.82 1.82 4.54
N GLU A 422 -23.71 2.31 5.78
CA GLU A 422 -24.28 3.59 6.20
C GLU A 422 -23.39 4.79 5.79
N SER A 423 -22.10 4.59 5.67
CA SER A 423 -21.13 5.68 5.52
C SER A 423 -20.58 5.86 4.12
N LEU A 424 -20.53 4.84 3.27
CA LEU A 424 -19.92 4.91 1.96
C LEU A 424 -20.97 4.71 0.85
N ASN A 425 -20.95 5.61 -0.15
CA ASN A 425 -21.85 5.56 -1.30
C ASN A 425 -21.20 6.11 -2.58
N ALA A 426 -21.82 5.85 -3.73
CA ALA A 426 -21.32 6.28 -5.04
C ALA A 426 -21.19 7.81 -5.18
N GLU A 427 -22.07 8.58 -4.54
CA GLU A 427 -22.04 10.05 -4.62
C GLU A 427 -20.72 10.64 -4.12
N MET A 428 -20.06 9.99 -3.17
CA MET A 428 -18.75 10.45 -2.66
C MET A 428 -17.68 10.41 -3.74
N PHE A 429 -17.65 9.34 -4.54
CA PHE A 429 -16.73 9.21 -5.66
C PHE A 429 -17.04 10.26 -6.73
N VAL A 430 -18.29 10.35 -7.17
CA VAL A 430 -18.72 11.34 -8.17
C VAL A 430 -18.36 12.76 -7.73
N LYS A 431 -18.64 13.12 -6.47
CA LYS A 431 -18.35 14.44 -5.91
C LYS A 431 -16.84 14.73 -5.90
N ARG A 432 -16.01 13.77 -5.46
CA ARG A 432 -14.56 13.97 -5.34
C ARG A 432 -13.86 14.05 -6.67
N TYR A 433 -14.38 13.34 -7.68
CA TYR A 433 -13.75 13.28 -9.00
C TYR A 433 -14.36 14.23 -10.03
N SER A 434 -15.48 14.91 -9.74
CA SER A 434 -16.13 15.86 -10.66
C SER A 434 -15.18 16.99 -11.13
N ASN A 435 -14.27 17.44 -10.27
CA ASN A 435 -13.33 18.53 -10.52
C ASN A 435 -11.87 18.08 -10.38
N VAL A 436 -11.59 16.82 -10.68
CA VAL A 436 -10.27 16.21 -10.43
C VAL A 436 -9.10 16.92 -11.12
N SER A 437 -9.35 17.63 -12.21
CA SER A 437 -8.33 18.38 -12.97
C SER A 437 -8.04 19.79 -12.45
N GLU A 438 -8.92 20.37 -11.63
CA GLU A 438 -8.77 21.77 -11.19
C GLU A 438 -7.71 21.92 -10.09
N GLY A 439 -7.65 20.97 -9.16
CA GLY A 439 -6.72 21.02 -8.04
C GLY A 439 -7.00 22.11 -7.01
N PRO A 440 -6.20 22.18 -5.95
CA PRO A 440 -6.33 23.20 -4.92
C PRO A 440 -5.92 24.60 -5.44
N LYS A 441 -6.35 25.64 -4.73
CA LYS A 441 -6.10 27.04 -5.10
C LYS A 441 -4.60 27.32 -5.33
N GLN A 442 -3.74 26.76 -4.47
CA GLN A 442 -2.28 26.91 -4.61
C GLN A 442 -1.75 26.34 -5.93
N TRP A 443 -2.34 25.23 -6.42
CA TRP A 443 -2.00 24.66 -7.72
C TRP A 443 -2.45 25.58 -8.88
N GLN A 444 -3.65 26.13 -8.80
CA GLN A 444 -4.21 27.03 -9.82
C GLN A 444 -3.44 28.37 -9.90
N GLU A 445 -2.85 28.83 -8.82
CA GLU A 445 -2.07 30.06 -8.73
C GLU A 445 -0.63 29.94 -9.26
N ILE A 446 -0.16 28.72 -9.57
CA ILE A 446 1.18 28.50 -10.14
C ILE A 446 1.23 29.13 -11.54
N LYS A 447 2.11 30.12 -11.68
CA LYS A 447 2.37 30.74 -12.98
C LYS A 447 3.30 29.85 -13.79
N THR A 448 2.85 29.47 -14.96
CA THR A 448 3.65 28.71 -15.92
C THR A 448 3.82 29.53 -17.20
N GLU A 449 4.99 29.42 -17.84
CA GLU A 449 5.21 29.94 -19.16
C GLU A 449 4.63 28.98 -20.21
N ASN A 450 3.89 29.47 -21.17
CA ASN A 450 3.36 28.66 -22.27
C ASN A 450 4.46 28.43 -23.32
N THR A 451 5.39 27.53 -23.02
CA THR A 451 6.50 27.18 -23.92
C THR A 451 6.46 25.70 -24.26
N SER A 452 6.93 25.33 -25.45
CA SER A 452 7.09 23.93 -25.86
C SER A 452 8.39 23.28 -25.33
N ILE A 453 9.27 24.09 -24.77
CA ILE A 453 10.58 23.66 -24.24
C ILE A 453 10.71 24.17 -22.80
N TYR A 454 11.16 23.30 -21.87
CA TYR A 454 11.42 23.71 -20.50
C TYR A 454 12.62 24.66 -20.41
N ASN A 455 12.46 25.80 -19.75
CA ASN A 455 13.52 26.75 -19.48
C ASN A 455 14.35 26.28 -18.26
N TRP A 456 15.50 25.67 -18.51
CA TRP A 456 16.40 25.19 -17.47
C TRP A 456 17.07 26.36 -16.74
N ASP A 457 16.91 26.43 -15.43
CA ASP A 457 17.66 27.36 -14.57
C ASP A 457 19.05 26.76 -14.27
N SER A 458 20.09 27.35 -14.83
CA SER A 458 21.47 26.92 -14.64
C SER A 458 21.98 27.08 -13.20
N SER A 459 21.33 27.90 -12.38
CA SER A 459 21.64 28.09 -10.95
C SER A 459 20.99 27.05 -10.05
N SER A 460 19.98 26.33 -10.55
CA SER A 460 19.30 25.28 -9.76
C SER A 460 20.23 24.12 -9.47
N THR A 461 20.27 23.71 -8.22
CA THR A 461 21.03 22.52 -7.79
C THR A 461 20.19 21.27 -7.74
N TYR A 462 18.85 21.40 -7.77
CA TYR A 462 17.89 20.30 -7.66
C TYR A 462 17.32 19.88 -9.01
N VAL A 463 16.81 20.83 -9.82
CA VAL A 463 16.27 20.56 -11.16
C VAL A 463 17.32 21.00 -12.18
N LYS A 464 18.14 20.06 -12.66
CA LYS A 464 19.26 20.31 -13.59
C LYS A 464 19.00 19.68 -14.95
N LYS A 465 19.48 20.36 -16.01
CA LYS A 465 19.53 19.76 -17.35
C LYS A 465 20.41 18.51 -17.30
N PRO A 466 19.91 17.33 -17.71
CA PRO A 466 20.69 16.09 -17.69
C PRO A 466 21.89 16.18 -18.67
N PRO A 467 23.11 15.82 -18.23
CA PRO A 467 24.32 15.93 -19.09
C PRO A 467 24.36 14.87 -20.20
N PHE A 468 23.60 13.78 -20.09
CA PHE A 468 23.58 12.72 -21.11
C PHE A 468 22.85 13.09 -22.39
N PHE A 469 22.17 14.27 -22.44
CA PHE A 469 21.63 14.84 -23.66
C PHE A 469 22.59 15.83 -24.37
N GLU A 470 23.75 16.08 -23.78
CA GLU A 470 24.77 16.93 -24.41
C GLU A 470 25.37 16.22 -25.63
N ASN A 471 25.45 16.93 -26.75
CA ASN A 471 25.99 16.40 -28.02
C ASN A 471 25.17 15.24 -28.64
N LEU A 472 23.89 15.13 -28.31
CA LEU A 472 22.99 14.18 -28.97
C LEU A 472 22.79 14.59 -30.43
N SER A 473 22.98 13.66 -31.36
CA SER A 473 22.68 13.88 -32.80
C SER A 473 21.31 13.32 -33.15
N ASP A 474 20.71 13.86 -34.20
CA ASP A 474 19.39 13.40 -34.71
C ASP A 474 19.45 11.94 -35.25
N GLN A 475 20.64 11.44 -35.49
CA GLN A 475 20.87 10.07 -35.95
C GLN A 475 21.64 9.29 -34.87
N PRO A 476 21.14 8.11 -34.42
CA PRO A 476 21.88 7.28 -33.48
C PRO A 476 23.22 6.85 -34.05
N GLU A 477 24.28 7.14 -33.32
CA GLU A 477 25.59 6.65 -33.68
C GLU A 477 25.72 5.16 -33.36
N GLY A 478 25.47 4.20 -33.99
CA GLY A 478 25.57 2.77 -33.70
C GLY A 478 26.48 2.36 -32.52
N PHE A 479 26.48 1.11 -32.15
CA PHE A 479 27.27 0.63 -31.00
C PHE A 479 28.78 0.82 -31.21
N LYS A 480 29.43 1.47 -30.24
CA LYS A 480 30.88 1.63 -30.21
C LYS A 480 31.48 0.68 -29.16
N PRO A 481 32.64 0.06 -29.42
CA PRO A 481 33.29 -0.75 -28.41
C PRO A 481 33.74 0.12 -27.22
N ILE A 482 33.41 -0.31 -26.02
CA ILE A 482 33.87 0.33 -24.77
C ILE A 482 35.29 -0.19 -24.50
N LYS A 483 36.28 0.72 -24.52
CA LYS A 483 37.69 0.41 -24.26
C LYS A 483 38.17 1.20 -23.04
N ASP A 484 39.04 0.55 -22.24
CA ASP A 484 39.74 1.17 -21.10
C ASP A 484 38.81 1.78 -20.03
N ALA A 485 37.54 1.35 -19.98
CA ALA A 485 36.60 1.77 -18.95
C ALA A 485 36.98 1.17 -17.60
N ARG A 486 36.81 1.99 -16.55
CA ARG A 486 37.02 1.56 -15.16
C ARG A 486 35.69 1.54 -14.43
N PRO A 487 35.39 0.48 -13.65
CA PRO A 487 34.17 0.47 -12.86
C PRO A 487 34.25 1.58 -11.78
N LEU A 488 33.24 2.42 -11.73
CA LEU A 488 33.08 3.42 -10.68
C LEU A 488 32.55 2.79 -9.39
N LEU A 489 31.66 1.81 -9.53
CA LEU A 489 30.97 1.14 -8.42
C LEU A 489 30.70 -0.30 -8.82
N ILE A 490 30.95 -1.23 -7.92
CA ILE A 490 30.63 -2.66 -8.08
C ILE A 490 29.69 -3.04 -6.94
N LEU A 491 28.49 -3.47 -7.28
CA LEU A 491 27.45 -3.85 -6.33
C LEU A 491 27.12 -5.34 -6.48
N GLY A 492 26.56 -5.93 -5.42
CA GLY A 492 26.00 -7.28 -5.46
C GLY A 492 24.64 -7.32 -6.12
N ASP A 493 24.00 -8.49 -6.06
CA ASP A 493 22.66 -8.72 -6.60
C ASP A 493 21.57 -8.03 -5.75
N MET A 494 20.41 -7.77 -6.37
CA MET A 494 19.21 -7.24 -5.70
C MET A 494 19.37 -5.83 -5.10
N VAL A 495 20.33 -5.04 -5.55
CA VAL A 495 20.44 -3.63 -5.16
C VAL A 495 19.38 -2.82 -5.90
N THR A 496 18.60 -2.05 -5.14
CA THR A 496 17.56 -1.14 -5.65
C THR A 496 17.93 0.31 -5.42
N THR A 497 17.17 1.23 -5.99
CA THR A 497 17.32 2.66 -5.76
C THR A 497 17.20 3.03 -4.28
N ASP A 498 16.40 2.31 -3.49
CA ASP A 498 16.29 2.52 -2.04
C ASP A 498 17.62 2.29 -1.30
N HIS A 499 18.50 1.41 -1.82
CA HIS A 499 19.83 1.17 -1.23
C HIS A 499 20.82 2.28 -1.57
N ILE A 500 20.64 2.96 -2.70
CA ILE A 500 21.57 3.98 -3.22
C ILE A 500 21.15 5.38 -2.79
N SER A 501 19.85 5.67 -2.90
CA SER A 501 19.26 6.97 -2.57
C SER A 501 17.84 6.73 -2.04
N PRO A 502 17.68 6.39 -0.76
CA PRO A 502 16.37 6.20 -0.17
C PRO A 502 15.57 7.51 -0.22
N ALA A 503 14.26 7.40 -0.47
CA ALA A 503 13.35 8.52 -0.37
C ALA A 503 13.10 8.86 1.12
N GLY A 504 13.23 10.13 1.49
CA GLY A 504 12.98 10.60 2.86
C GLY A 504 14.09 11.42 3.44
#